data_256b423ec4279454c998349f6dffe50f
#
_entry.id   256b423ec4279454c998349f6dffe50f
#
_cell.length_a   1.000
_cell.length_b   1.000
_cell.length_c   1.000
_cell.angle_alpha   90.00
_cell.angle_beta   90.00
_cell.angle_gamma   90.00
#
_symmetry.space_group_name_H-M   'P 1'
#
loop_
_entity.id
_entity.type
_entity.pdbx_description
1 polymer ?
#
loop_
_entity_poly.entity_id
_entity_poly.type
_entity_poly.pdbx_seq_one_letter_code
_entity_poly.pdbx_strand_id
1 'polypeptide(L)'
;MEDVIIIGAGLAGLATAIDLQKAGRGVTILERYKIAGGRCADWVMDGMRVESGLHRWLGFYKALPELFRKADLDPDKAVIWEDELEIRLPDGGPQAVLGLSPLHRPLQTAAGLLGNNDLISPADKAELTLFFTSGLIDYALTRRELDQHTVYDYARRRGVSEDAITNMLIPVTEGIFFLPPERYSAMVLMGLLAPAIKRPHTIRVGSFAGGMTEVMSGPIAETIVRRGGTVQYDITVERLAVEDGRVSGVYVDGQLIAANHVVLATSLGAAQPLIREALGDHPWFEKMLALPTMPAVTLQIELDEPALPEDHVVFSPNTVLASYAEQSRTTFRDVPGRLSIDLGQPEKFIGRPPEEIFAAAMADARRVGLNIEDNVRRYRVVDHPQDFYLLSPGAEALRPPQATPIPGLTLAVDYTKQALFCSMEGAVMSGQAAAKAVARAAKA
;
A
#
# COMPACT_ATOMS: atom_id res chain seq x y z
N MET A 1 22.87 18.39 18.66
CA MET A 1 22.55 18.39 17.22
C MET A 1 22.46 16.93 16.78
N GLU A 2 21.32 16.53 16.27
CA GLU A 2 21.12 15.18 15.74
C GLU A 2 21.89 14.97 14.44
N ASP A 3 22.34 13.75 14.17
CA ASP A 3 22.99 13.48 12.89
C ASP A 3 21.96 13.43 11.76
N VAL A 4 20.96 12.52 11.85
CA VAL A 4 19.86 12.45 10.90
C VAL A 4 18.53 12.35 11.65
N ILE A 5 17.64 13.31 11.41
CA ILE A 5 16.23 13.21 11.84
C ILE A 5 15.41 12.60 10.70
N ILE A 6 14.59 11.60 11.02
CA ILE A 6 13.65 10.99 10.09
C ILE A 6 12.24 11.30 10.62
N ILE A 7 11.42 11.97 9.82
CA ILE A 7 10.03 12.31 10.18
C ILE A 7 9.12 11.20 9.66
N GLY A 8 8.58 10.40 10.59
CA GLY A 8 7.67 9.28 10.31
C GLY A 8 8.33 7.90 10.43
N ALA A 9 7.71 7.03 11.26
CA ALA A 9 8.10 5.65 11.49
C ALA A 9 7.34 4.64 10.59
N GLY A 10 6.89 5.05 9.41
CA GLY A 10 6.39 4.14 8.37
C GLY A 10 7.53 3.30 7.76
N LEU A 11 7.20 2.32 6.90
CA LEU A 11 8.19 1.42 6.31
C LEU A 11 9.35 2.15 5.60
N ALA A 12 9.10 3.30 4.96
CA ALA A 12 10.14 4.09 4.32
C ALA A 12 11.11 4.70 5.33
N GLY A 13 10.59 5.26 6.42
CA GLY A 13 11.42 5.82 7.51
C GLY A 13 12.23 4.74 8.22
N LEU A 14 11.60 3.61 8.54
CA LEU A 14 12.27 2.46 9.15
C LEU A 14 13.38 1.88 8.25
N ALA A 15 13.10 1.73 6.94
CA ALA A 15 14.11 1.27 5.98
C ALA A 15 15.28 2.24 5.83
N THR A 16 14.98 3.56 5.83
CA THR A 16 16.01 4.60 5.82
C THR A 16 16.90 4.50 7.05
N ALA A 17 16.30 4.37 8.24
CA ALA A 17 17.03 4.28 9.50
C ALA A 17 17.97 3.06 9.55
N ILE A 18 17.46 1.87 9.19
CA ILE A 18 18.26 0.63 9.15
C ILE A 18 19.46 0.77 8.22
N ASP A 19 19.29 1.34 7.03
CA ASP A 19 20.37 1.48 6.07
C ASP A 19 21.37 2.59 6.48
N LEU A 20 20.92 3.67 7.12
CA LEU A 20 21.79 4.72 7.66
C LEU A 20 22.62 4.22 8.86
N GLN A 21 22.01 3.48 9.79
CA GLN A 21 22.76 2.85 10.90
C GLN A 21 23.84 1.90 10.39
N LYS A 22 23.52 1.10 9.35
CA LYS A 22 24.47 0.22 8.70
C LYS A 22 25.64 0.99 8.06
N ALA A 23 25.39 2.25 7.66
CA ALA A 23 26.40 3.18 7.16
C ALA A 23 27.13 3.97 8.27
N GLY A 24 26.88 3.65 9.55
CA GLY A 24 27.52 4.28 10.72
C GLY A 24 26.95 5.66 11.07
N ARG A 25 25.71 6.00 10.62
CA ARG A 25 25.06 7.28 10.94
C ARG A 25 24.14 7.15 12.14
N GLY A 26 24.14 8.18 13.00
CA GLY A 26 23.16 8.34 14.06
C GLY A 26 21.79 8.69 13.49
N VAL A 27 20.73 8.06 14.01
CA VAL A 27 19.37 8.29 13.53
C VAL A 27 18.41 8.53 14.69
N THR A 28 17.53 9.53 14.52
CA THR A 28 16.41 9.81 15.41
C THR A 28 15.14 9.87 14.57
N ILE A 29 14.21 8.96 14.83
CA ILE A 29 12.87 8.92 14.19
C ILE A 29 11.90 9.65 15.09
N LEU A 30 11.12 10.57 14.51
CA LEU A 30 10.01 11.27 15.16
C LEU A 30 8.70 10.80 14.53
N GLU A 31 7.84 10.17 15.33
CA GLU A 31 6.57 9.60 14.91
C GLU A 31 5.40 10.24 15.67
N ARG A 32 4.37 10.70 14.95
CA ARG A 32 3.21 11.36 15.56
C ARG A 32 2.27 10.43 16.31
N TYR A 33 2.28 9.15 15.97
CA TYR A 33 1.45 8.14 16.64
C TYR A 33 2.24 7.38 17.71
N LYS A 34 1.53 6.60 18.53
CA LYS A 34 2.12 5.77 19.61
C LYS A 34 2.79 4.49 19.11
N ILE A 35 2.72 4.24 17.82
CA ILE A 35 3.21 3.00 17.19
C ILE A 35 3.94 3.31 15.89
N ALA A 36 4.86 2.44 15.52
CA ALA A 36 5.48 2.42 14.20
C ALA A 36 4.59 1.69 13.18
N GLY A 37 4.77 2.01 11.90
CA GLY A 37 4.14 1.31 10.77
C GLY A 37 3.43 2.24 9.79
N GLY A 38 2.88 3.35 10.28
CA GLY A 38 2.11 4.27 9.43
C GLY A 38 0.92 3.56 8.78
N ARG A 39 0.86 3.53 7.44
CA ARG A 39 -0.16 2.80 6.69
C ARG A 39 -0.03 1.26 6.73
N CYS A 40 0.98 0.72 7.39
CA CYS A 40 1.19 -0.71 7.60
C CYS A 40 1.28 -0.97 9.11
N ALA A 41 0.20 -0.64 9.82
CA ALA A 41 0.13 -0.75 11.28
C ALA A 41 -1.20 -1.39 11.72
N ASP A 42 -1.18 -1.94 12.92
CA ASP A 42 -2.37 -2.33 13.67
C ASP A 42 -2.33 -1.70 15.06
N TRP A 43 -3.49 -1.38 15.61
CA TRP A 43 -3.64 -0.76 16.92
C TRP A 43 -4.98 -1.10 17.56
N VAL A 44 -5.19 -0.65 18.80
CA VAL A 44 -6.49 -0.81 19.48
C VAL A 44 -7.31 0.48 19.32
N MET A 45 -8.52 0.36 18.76
CA MET A 45 -9.51 1.41 18.64
C MET A 45 -10.77 0.99 19.42
N ASP A 46 -11.09 1.71 20.50
CA ASP A 46 -12.23 1.43 21.40
C ASP A 46 -12.35 -0.05 21.77
N GLY A 47 -11.23 -0.65 22.22
CA GLY A 47 -11.17 -2.03 22.68
C GLY A 47 -11.15 -3.09 21.58
N MET A 48 -11.15 -2.71 20.30
CA MET A 48 -11.03 -3.62 19.16
C MET A 48 -9.67 -3.43 18.47
N ARG A 49 -8.93 -4.52 18.22
CA ARG A 49 -7.73 -4.44 17.35
C ARG A 49 -8.19 -4.14 15.92
N VAL A 50 -7.59 -3.16 15.30
CA VAL A 50 -7.83 -2.76 13.91
C VAL A 50 -6.51 -2.65 13.17
N GLU A 51 -6.55 -2.81 11.85
CA GLU A 51 -5.41 -2.53 10.97
C GLU A 51 -5.72 -1.37 10.03
N SER A 52 -4.70 -0.76 9.49
CA SER A 52 -4.81 0.39 8.59
C SER A 52 -5.45 0.08 7.23
N GLY A 53 -5.66 -1.18 6.89
CA GLY A 53 -6.24 -1.67 5.65
C GLY A 53 -5.91 -3.14 5.44
N LEU A 54 -6.58 -3.79 4.51
CA LEU A 54 -6.33 -5.18 4.15
C LEU A 54 -5.01 -5.30 3.35
N HIS A 55 -3.94 -5.68 4.02
CA HIS A 55 -2.64 -5.81 3.39
C HIS A 55 -2.32 -7.25 3.00
N ARG A 56 -1.67 -7.39 1.85
CA ARG A 56 -1.19 -8.67 1.36
C ARG A 56 0.30 -8.60 1.00
N TRP A 57 1.02 -9.65 1.35
CA TRP A 57 2.41 -9.83 0.94
C TRP A 57 2.44 -10.43 -0.46
N LEU A 58 3.08 -9.74 -1.41
CA LEU A 58 3.25 -10.28 -2.75
C LEU A 58 4.60 -10.99 -2.88
N GLY A 59 4.60 -12.23 -3.33
CA GLY A 59 5.79 -13.08 -3.35
C GLY A 59 6.95 -12.55 -4.19
N PHE A 60 6.69 -11.61 -5.11
CA PHE A 60 7.74 -10.95 -5.89
C PHE A 60 8.44 -9.79 -5.16
N TYR A 61 8.04 -9.44 -3.93
CA TYR A 61 8.74 -8.45 -3.12
C TYR A 61 10.18 -8.89 -2.83
N LYS A 62 11.12 -7.96 -2.87
CA LYS A 62 12.54 -8.15 -2.60
C LYS A 62 13.05 -7.24 -1.49
N ALA A 63 12.70 -5.97 -1.57
CA ALA A 63 13.19 -4.97 -0.62
C ALA A 63 12.58 -5.17 0.76
N LEU A 64 11.30 -5.54 0.83
CA LEU A 64 10.64 -5.81 2.11
C LEU A 64 11.25 -7.02 2.84
N PRO A 65 11.39 -8.23 2.24
CA PRO A 65 12.12 -9.32 2.89
C PRO A 65 13.58 -9.00 3.20
N GLU A 66 14.24 -8.18 2.40
CA GLU A 66 15.60 -7.72 2.68
C GLU A 66 15.64 -6.81 3.91
N LEU A 67 14.64 -5.92 4.11
CA LEU A 67 14.52 -5.10 5.30
C LEU A 67 14.37 -5.94 6.55
N PHE A 68 13.54 -7.00 6.51
CA PHE A 68 13.42 -7.96 7.61
C PHE A 68 14.78 -8.55 7.98
N ARG A 69 15.51 -9.12 7.02
CA ARG A 69 16.83 -9.70 7.26
C ARG A 69 17.85 -8.68 7.77
N LYS A 70 17.80 -7.44 7.25
CA LYS A 70 18.65 -6.35 7.74
C LYS A 70 18.32 -5.96 9.19
N ALA A 71 17.09 -6.18 9.62
CA ALA A 71 16.63 -5.96 10.99
C ALA A 71 16.74 -7.21 11.87
N ASP A 72 17.48 -8.25 11.47
CA ASP A 72 17.64 -9.53 12.16
C ASP A 72 16.33 -10.29 12.37
N LEU A 73 15.36 -10.10 11.46
CA LEU A 73 14.06 -10.76 11.46
C LEU A 73 13.96 -11.76 10.30
N ASP A 74 13.20 -12.82 10.55
CA ASP A 74 12.91 -13.86 9.54
C ASP A 74 11.62 -13.50 8.78
N PRO A 75 11.68 -13.14 7.49
CA PRO A 75 10.49 -12.80 6.73
C PRO A 75 9.52 -13.98 6.56
N ASP A 76 10.01 -15.22 6.56
CA ASP A 76 9.18 -16.40 6.38
C ASP A 76 8.27 -16.68 7.58
N LYS A 77 8.61 -16.14 8.76
CA LYS A 77 7.76 -16.20 9.96
C LYS A 77 6.65 -15.14 9.97
N ALA A 78 6.77 -14.11 9.14
CA ALA A 78 5.82 -13.01 9.10
C ALA A 78 4.69 -13.21 8.07
N VAL A 79 4.75 -14.26 7.23
CA VAL A 79 3.81 -14.49 6.15
C VAL A 79 3.22 -15.90 6.16
N ILE A 80 1.93 -15.98 5.89
CA ILE A 80 1.19 -17.20 5.59
C ILE A 80 0.74 -17.12 4.15
N TRP A 81 1.21 -18.04 3.31
CA TRP A 81 0.88 -18.04 1.88
C TRP A 81 -0.48 -18.64 1.62
N GLU A 82 -1.33 -17.93 0.89
CA GLU A 82 -2.70 -18.33 0.53
C GLU A 82 -2.75 -18.98 -0.86
N ASP A 83 -1.94 -18.48 -1.79
CA ASP A 83 -1.79 -18.98 -3.18
C ASP A 83 -3.08 -18.94 -4.04
N GLU A 84 -4.16 -18.35 -3.54
CA GLU A 84 -5.46 -18.23 -4.21
C GLU A 84 -6.05 -16.84 -3.99
N LEU A 85 -6.90 -16.42 -4.91
CA LEU A 85 -7.83 -15.31 -4.75
C LEU A 85 -9.18 -15.70 -5.33
N GLU A 86 -10.23 -15.04 -4.86
CA GLU A 86 -11.59 -15.26 -5.34
C GLU A 86 -12.15 -13.99 -5.99
N ILE A 87 -12.91 -14.14 -7.06
CA ILE A 87 -13.79 -13.10 -7.59
C ILE A 87 -15.22 -13.57 -7.39
N ARG A 88 -16.05 -12.76 -6.75
CA ARG A 88 -17.42 -13.06 -6.42
C ARG A 88 -18.33 -11.96 -6.96
N LEU A 89 -19.11 -12.28 -7.98
CA LEU A 89 -20.09 -11.35 -8.55
C LEU A 89 -21.34 -11.28 -7.67
N PRO A 90 -21.98 -10.09 -7.59
CA PRO A 90 -23.21 -9.92 -6.82
C PRO A 90 -24.43 -10.60 -7.48
N ASP A 91 -25.55 -10.63 -6.73
CA ASP A 91 -26.89 -10.98 -7.20
C ASP A 91 -27.00 -12.39 -7.80
N GLY A 92 -26.28 -13.37 -7.22
CA GLY A 92 -26.24 -14.75 -7.69
C GLY A 92 -25.37 -14.97 -8.93
N GLY A 93 -24.55 -13.98 -9.26
CA GLY A 93 -23.57 -14.09 -10.35
C GLY A 93 -22.46 -15.12 -10.08
N PRO A 94 -21.61 -15.42 -11.06
CA PRO A 94 -20.52 -16.38 -10.95
C PRO A 94 -19.57 -16.08 -9.79
N GLN A 95 -19.01 -17.16 -9.22
CA GLN A 95 -17.91 -17.13 -8.28
C GLN A 95 -16.74 -17.92 -8.88
N ALA A 96 -15.54 -17.36 -8.80
CA ALA A 96 -14.35 -17.99 -9.39
C ALA A 96 -13.15 -17.90 -8.46
N VAL A 97 -12.54 -19.03 -8.18
CA VAL A 97 -11.25 -19.12 -7.49
C VAL A 97 -10.13 -19.18 -8.50
N LEU A 98 -9.18 -18.27 -8.37
CA LEU A 98 -8.01 -18.15 -9.23
C LEU A 98 -6.75 -18.58 -8.46
N GLY A 99 -6.11 -19.66 -8.87
CA GLY A 99 -4.82 -20.08 -8.31
C GLY A 99 -3.71 -19.15 -8.79
N LEU A 100 -2.92 -18.63 -7.85
CA LEU A 100 -1.86 -17.66 -8.13
C LEU A 100 -0.45 -18.26 -8.08
N SER A 101 -0.30 -19.55 -7.87
CA SER A 101 0.99 -20.17 -7.58
C SER A 101 1.37 -21.24 -8.60
N PRO A 102 1.77 -20.87 -9.85
CA PRO A 102 1.96 -21.81 -10.93
C PRO A 102 3.02 -22.89 -10.65
N LEU A 103 4.00 -22.61 -9.80
CA LEU A 103 5.03 -23.60 -9.43
C LEU A 103 4.66 -24.45 -8.22
N HIS A 104 3.93 -23.89 -7.25
CA HIS A 104 3.58 -24.62 -6.03
C HIS A 104 2.26 -25.39 -6.20
N ARG A 105 1.34 -24.86 -7.00
CA ARG A 105 0.01 -25.43 -7.29
C ARG A 105 -0.34 -25.34 -8.78
N PRO A 106 0.43 -26.00 -9.66
CA PRO A 106 0.28 -25.83 -11.10
C PRO A 106 -1.08 -26.28 -11.64
N LEU A 107 -1.66 -27.32 -11.08
CA LEU A 107 -2.98 -27.82 -11.50
C LEU A 107 -4.10 -26.84 -11.13
N GLN A 108 -4.06 -26.23 -9.95
CA GLN A 108 -5.05 -25.23 -9.51
C GLN A 108 -4.91 -23.94 -10.32
N THR A 109 -3.68 -23.49 -10.58
CA THR A 109 -3.44 -22.33 -11.43
C THR A 109 -3.93 -22.58 -12.86
N ALA A 110 -3.65 -23.74 -13.44
CA ALA A 110 -4.16 -24.11 -14.76
C ALA A 110 -5.68 -24.24 -14.78
N ALA A 111 -6.28 -24.85 -13.76
CA ALA A 111 -7.74 -24.95 -13.64
C ALA A 111 -8.40 -23.58 -13.51
N GLY A 112 -7.82 -22.66 -12.73
CA GLY A 112 -8.30 -21.27 -12.59
C GLY A 112 -8.21 -20.48 -13.89
N LEU A 113 -7.13 -20.65 -14.66
CA LEU A 113 -6.92 -19.95 -15.94
C LEU A 113 -7.78 -20.53 -17.09
N LEU A 114 -7.91 -21.85 -17.15
CA LEU A 114 -8.65 -22.53 -18.23
C LEU A 114 -10.12 -22.73 -17.90
N GLY A 115 -10.45 -22.92 -16.61
CA GLY A 115 -11.81 -22.97 -16.07
C GLY A 115 -12.45 -21.60 -15.94
N ASN A 116 -13.46 -21.49 -15.10
CA ASN A 116 -14.18 -20.23 -14.80
C ASN A 116 -14.76 -19.51 -16.04
N ASN A 117 -15.23 -20.31 -17.02
CA ASN A 117 -15.76 -19.76 -18.27
C ASN A 117 -17.08 -19.00 -18.08
N ASP A 118 -17.77 -19.21 -16.96
CA ASP A 118 -18.97 -18.46 -16.58
C ASP A 118 -18.62 -17.04 -16.10
N LEU A 119 -17.42 -16.83 -15.57
CA LEU A 119 -16.93 -15.50 -15.19
C LEU A 119 -16.28 -14.78 -16.38
N ILE A 120 -15.42 -15.47 -17.13
CA ILE A 120 -14.64 -14.92 -18.25
C ILE A 120 -14.66 -15.93 -19.39
N SER A 121 -15.29 -15.58 -20.50
CA SER A 121 -15.38 -16.43 -21.68
C SER A 121 -13.99 -16.74 -22.26
N PRO A 122 -13.84 -17.81 -23.07
CA PRO A 122 -12.59 -18.08 -23.80
C PRO A 122 -12.15 -16.93 -24.71
N ALA A 123 -13.10 -16.16 -25.28
CA ALA A 123 -12.80 -14.98 -26.09
C ALA A 123 -12.20 -13.87 -25.20
N ASP A 124 -12.80 -13.57 -24.07
CA ASP A 124 -12.31 -12.57 -23.13
C ASP A 124 -10.93 -12.92 -22.58
N LYS A 125 -10.65 -14.20 -22.33
CA LYS A 125 -9.31 -14.66 -21.92
C LYS A 125 -8.25 -14.38 -22.98
N ALA A 126 -8.59 -14.54 -24.26
CA ALA A 126 -7.70 -14.20 -25.38
C ALA A 126 -7.45 -12.69 -25.45
N GLU A 127 -8.50 -11.88 -25.31
CA GLU A 127 -8.42 -10.42 -25.31
C GLU A 127 -7.58 -9.90 -24.12
N LEU A 128 -7.81 -10.40 -22.91
CA LEU A 128 -7.03 -10.07 -21.72
C LEU A 128 -5.56 -10.49 -21.86
N THR A 129 -5.29 -11.66 -22.50
CA THR A 129 -3.92 -12.08 -22.78
C THR A 129 -3.22 -11.10 -23.69
N LEU A 130 -3.89 -10.62 -24.75
CA LEU A 130 -3.35 -9.61 -25.65
C LEU A 130 -3.16 -8.27 -24.94
N PHE A 131 -4.12 -7.85 -24.12
CA PHE A 131 -4.04 -6.63 -23.30
C PHE A 131 -2.82 -6.64 -22.38
N PHE A 132 -2.65 -7.68 -21.56
CA PHE A 132 -1.53 -7.78 -20.62
C PHE A 132 -0.18 -7.90 -21.35
N THR A 133 -0.11 -8.72 -22.40
CA THR A 133 1.14 -8.90 -23.16
C THR A 133 1.58 -7.61 -23.84
N SER A 134 0.66 -6.92 -24.53
CA SER A 134 0.98 -5.66 -25.18
C SER A 134 1.28 -4.55 -24.15
N GLY A 135 0.51 -4.50 -23.07
CA GLY A 135 0.74 -3.53 -22.00
C GLY A 135 2.11 -3.67 -21.33
N LEU A 136 2.60 -4.88 -21.16
CA LEU A 136 3.94 -5.11 -20.61
C LEU A 136 5.05 -4.75 -21.59
N ILE A 137 4.83 -4.96 -22.91
CA ILE A 137 5.75 -4.48 -23.95
C ILE A 137 5.78 -2.94 -23.93
N ASP A 138 4.61 -2.29 -23.91
CA ASP A 138 4.52 -0.82 -23.86
C ASP A 138 5.11 -0.27 -22.56
N TYR A 139 4.92 -0.95 -21.43
CA TYR A 139 5.58 -0.59 -20.17
C TYR A 139 7.11 -0.64 -20.26
N ALA A 140 7.66 -1.58 -21.01
CA ALA A 140 9.10 -1.69 -21.19
C ALA A 140 9.67 -0.67 -22.18
N LEU A 141 8.94 -0.33 -23.24
CA LEU A 141 9.43 0.44 -24.39
C LEU A 141 8.92 1.90 -24.39
N THR A 142 7.66 2.13 -24.03
CA THR A 142 6.95 3.42 -24.15
C THR A 142 6.22 3.81 -22.86
N ARG A 143 6.84 3.55 -21.74
CA ARG A 143 6.27 3.74 -20.39
C ARG A 143 5.59 5.10 -20.18
N ARG A 144 6.18 6.20 -20.70
CA ARG A 144 5.62 7.55 -20.56
C ARG A 144 4.34 7.74 -21.34
N GLU A 145 4.25 7.11 -22.51
CA GLU A 145 3.04 7.15 -23.33
C GLU A 145 1.94 6.30 -22.70
N LEU A 146 2.29 5.12 -22.19
CA LEU A 146 1.38 4.26 -21.45
C LEU A 146 0.76 4.96 -20.23
N ASP A 147 1.52 5.83 -19.54
CA ASP A 147 1.04 6.63 -18.39
C ASP A 147 0.02 7.72 -18.80
N GLN A 148 -0.20 7.98 -20.07
CA GLN A 148 -1.24 8.92 -20.54
C GLN A 148 -2.61 8.27 -20.68
N HIS A 149 -2.71 6.96 -20.49
CA HIS A 149 -3.94 6.19 -20.66
C HIS A 149 -4.44 5.65 -19.33
N THR A 150 -5.77 5.69 -19.17
CA THR A 150 -6.42 4.90 -18.13
C THR A 150 -6.34 3.39 -18.47
N VAL A 151 -6.52 2.53 -17.48
CA VAL A 151 -6.64 1.09 -17.72
C VAL A 151 -7.82 0.80 -18.64
N TYR A 152 -8.96 1.49 -18.44
CA TYR A 152 -10.16 1.36 -19.28
C TYR A 152 -9.87 1.73 -20.72
N ASP A 153 -9.35 2.94 -21.00
CA ASP A 153 -9.06 3.40 -22.37
C ASP A 153 -8.06 2.49 -23.07
N TYR A 154 -7.04 2.04 -22.34
CA TYR A 154 -6.04 1.14 -22.90
C TYR A 154 -6.65 -0.24 -23.23
N ALA A 155 -7.52 -0.78 -22.35
CA ALA A 155 -8.22 -2.03 -22.57
C ALA A 155 -9.15 -1.96 -23.79
N ARG A 156 -9.97 -0.90 -23.88
CA ARG A 156 -10.87 -0.68 -25.02
C ARG A 156 -10.13 -0.57 -26.35
N ARG A 157 -9.00 0.12 -26.38
CA ARG A 157 -8.13 0.20 -27.61
C ARG A 157 -7.55 -1.14 -28.03
N ARG A 158 -7.42 -2.09 -27.10
CA ARG A 158 -6.93 -3.45 -27.36
C ARG A 158 -8.05 -4.47 -27.61
N GLY A 159 -9.30 -3.99 -27.69
CA GLY A 159 -10.47 -4.82 -28.00
C GLY A 159 -11.04 -5.60 -26.82
N VAL A 160 -10.64 -5.27 -25.58
CA VAL A 160 -11.17 -5.94 -24.39
C VAL A 160 -12.66 -5.63 -24.23
N SER A 161 -13.47 -6.66 -24.03
CA SER A 161 -14.92 -6.56 -23.85
C SER A 161 -15.28 -5.86 -22.54
N GLU A 162 -16.52 -5.33 -22.46
CA GLU A 162 -17.03 -4.75 -21.20
C GLU A 162 -17.14 -5.82 -20.09
N ASP A 163 -17.50 -7.06 -20.45
CA ASP A 163 -17.58 -8.15 -19.48
C ASP A 163 -16.21 -8.48 -18.90
N ALA A 164 -15.17 -8.54 -19.73
CA ALA A 164 -13.80 -8.77 -19.27
C ALA A 164 -13.26 -7.59 -18.41
N ILE A 165 -13.63 -6.34 -18.74
CA ILE A 165 -13.30 -5.18 -17.93
C ILE A 165 -13.99 -5.31 -16.57
N THR A 166 -15.29 -5.56 -16.54
CA THR A 166 -16.10 -5.66 -15.32
C THR A 166 -15.64 -6.79 -14.42
N ASN A 167 -15.46 -7.98 -15.00
CA ASN A 167 -15.22 -9.21 -14.24
C ASN A 167 -13.76 -9.43 -13.86
N MET A 168 -12.81 -8.75 -14.51
CA MET A 168 -11.38 -8.93 -14.25
C MET A 168 -10.63 -7.62 -13.96
N LEU A 169 -10.82 -6.57 -14.75
CA LEU A 169 -10.02 -5.35 -14.56
C LEU A 169 -10.53 -4.52 -13.39
N ILE A 170 -11.85 -4.39 -13.18
CA ILE A 170 -12.41 -3.72 -11.99
C ILE A 170 -11.92 -4.40 -10.70
N PRO A 171 -12.06 -5.73 -10.51
CA PRO A 171 -11.53 -6.40 -9.32
C PRO A 171 -10.05 -6.10 -9.06
N VAL A 172 -9.23 -6.14 -10.08
CA VAL A 172 -7.78 -5.91 -9.92
C VAL A 172 -7.46 -4.45 -9.62
N THR A 173 -8.15 -3.48 -10.21
CA THR A 173 -7.88 -2.05 -9.99
C THR A 173 -8.51 -1.54 -8.70
N GLU A 174 -9.81 -1.75 -8.48
CA GLU A 174 -10.49 -1.31 -7.26
C GLU A 174 -10.03 -2.12 -6.03
N GLY A 175 -9.87 -3.43 -6.19
CA GLY A 175 -9.52 -4.30 -5.08
C GLY A 175 -8.09 -4.14 -4.57
N ILE A 176 -7.15 -3.63 -5.39
CA ILE A 176 -5.75 -3.42 -4.99
C ILE A 176 -5.49 -1.95 -4.63
N PHE A 177 -6.11 -0.99 -5.33
CA PHE A 177 -5.78 0.43 -5.22
C PHE A 177 -7.00 1.36 -5.11
N PHE A 178 -8.19 0.80 -4.85
CA PHE A 178 -9.44 1.53 -4.59
C PHE A 178 -9.95 2.41 -5.74
N LEU A 179 -9.32 2.34 -6.92
CA LEU A 179 -9.66 3.15 -8.08
C LEU A 179 -10.26 2.28 -9.20
N PRO A 180 -11.36 2.71 -9.81
CA PRO A 180 -11.90 2.05 -10.99
C PRO A 180 -10.97 2.22 -12.19
N PRO A 181 -11.04 1.32 -13.20
CA PRO A 181 -10.12 1.31 -14.35
C PRO A 181 -10.15 2.61 -15.17
N GLU A 182 -11.22 3.40 -15.10
CA GLU A 182 -11.35 4.71 -15.75
C GLU A 182 -10.48 5.81 -15.09
N ARG A 183 -10.05 5.59 -13.86
CA ARG A 183 -9.22 6.56 -13.11
C ARG A 183 -7.80 6.08 -12.89
N TYR A 184 -7.53 4.80 -13.15
CA TYR A 184 -6.27 4.16 -12.83
C TYR A 184 -5.33 4.14 -14.02
N SER A 185 -4.07 4.54 -13.85
CA SER A 185 -3.07 4.55 -14.93
C SER A 185 -2.74 3.14 -15.41
N ALA A 186 -2.80 2.91 -16.71
CA ALA A 186 -2.37 1.66 -17.34
C ALA A 186 -0.90 1.33 -17.04
N MET A 187 -0.04 2.36 -17.00
CA MET A 187 1.38 2.21 -16.64
C MET A 187 1.56 1.66 -15.24
N VAL A 188 0.76 2.13 -14.28
CA VAL A 188 0.82 1.67 -12.87
C VAL A 188 0.40 0.21 -12.75
N LEU A 189 -0.69 -0.19 -13.42
CA LEU A 189 -1.13 -1.61 -13.46
C LEU A 189 -0.04 -2.52 -14.05
N MET A 190 0.51 -2.15 -15.19
CA MET A 190 1.57 -2.95 -15.82
C MET A 190 2.86 -2.96 -14.97
N GLY A 191 3.15 -1.87 -14.27
CA GLY A 191 4.27 -1.78 -13.33
C GLY A 191 4.14 -2.70 -12.13
N LEU A 192 2.92 -2.94 -11.64
CA LEU A 192 2.65 -3.92 -10.59
C LEU A 192 2.91 -5.36 -11.08
N LEU A 193 2.51 -5.68 -12.31
CA LEU A 193 2.61 -7.02 -12.86
C LEU A 193 4.00 -7.38 -13.41
N ALA A 194 4.75 -6.39 -13.88
CA ALA A 194 6.04 -6.60 -14.54
C ALA A 194 7.08 -7.40 -13.69
N PRO A 195 7.20 -7.22 -12.36
CA PRO A 195 8.08 -8.06 -11.54
C PRO A 195 7.65 -9.53 -11.47
N ALA A 196 6.33 -9.79 -11.43
CA ALA A 196 5.79 -11.13 -11.36
C ALA A 196 6.11 -11.93 -12.64
N ILE A 197 5.97 -11.31 -13.82
CA ILE A 197 6.25 -11.95 -15.11
C ILE A 197 7.74 -12.28 -15.28
N LYS A 198 8.62 -11.40 -14.83
CA LYS A 198 10.07 -11.67 -14.85
C LYS A 198 10.46 -12.84 -13.95
N ARG A 199 9.61 -13.18 -12.97
CA ARG A 199 9.85 -14.22 -11.96
C ARG A 199 8.56 -14.97 -11.64
N PRO A 200 8.05 -15.80 -12.59
CA PRO A 200 6.76 -16.47 -12.42
C PRO A 200 6.71 -17.40 -11.20
N HIS A 201 7.86 -17.89 -10.72
CA HIS A 201 7.96 -18.67 -9.49
C HIS A 201 7.67 -17.87 -8.21
N THR A 202 7.58 -16.55 -8.30
CA THR A 202 7.28 -15.67 -7.17
C THR A 202 5.83 -15.16 -7.19
N ILE A 203 4.99 -15.64 -8.10
CA ILE A 203 3.57 -15.29 -8.14
C ILE A 203 2.89 -16.04 -7.00
N ARG A 204 2.76 -15.36 -5.86
CA ARG A 204 2.10 -15.80 -4.63
C ARG A 204 1.53 -14.60 -3.91
N VAL A 205 0.48 -14.83 -3.14
CA VAL A 205 -0.12 -13.85 -2.23
C VAL A 205 -0.14 -14.46 -0.84
N GLY A 206 0.10 -13.64 0.18
CA GLY A 206 0.07 -14.12 1.56
C GLY A 206 -0.46 -13.07 2.52
N SER A 207 -1.04 -13.55 3.61
CA SER A 207 -1.45 -12.78 4.78
C SER A 207 -0.31 -12.63 5.76
N PHE A 208 -0.37 -11.60 6.61
CA PHE A 208 0.53 -11.50 7.75
C PHE A 208 0.17 -12.54 8.83
N ALA A 209 1.21 -13.12 9.46
CA ALA A 209 1.07 -14.15 10.51
C ALA A 209 0.75 -13.56 11.90
N GLY A 210 0.36 -12.30 11.97
CA GLY A 210 -0.01 -11.50 13.14
C GLY A 210 -0.22 -10.06 12.72
N GLY A 211 -0.59 -9.15 13.62
CA GLY A 211 -0.74 -7.74 13.32
C GLY A 211 0.55 -7.13 12.76
N MET A 212 0.44 -6.25 11.78
CA MET A 212 1.61 -5.69 11.09
C MET A 212 2.57 -4.94 12.03
N THR A 213 2.06 -4.29 13.07
CA THR A 213 2.90 -3.67 14.10
C THR A 213 3.63 -4.75 14.91
N GLU A 214 2.96 -5.85 15.23
CA GLU A 214 3.52 -6.95 16.02
C GLU A 214 4.61 -7.73 15.27
N VAL A 215 4.37 -8.09 13.99
CA VAL A 215 5.28 -8.98 13.25
C VAL A 215 6.28 -8.24 12.35
N MET A 216 6.13 -6.94 12.16
CA MET A 216 6.95 -6.17 11.20
C MET A 216 7.47 -4.85 11.76
N SER A 217 6.64 -3.81 11.83
CA SER A 217 7.11 -2.45 12.09
C SER A 217 7.64 -2.24 13.51
N GLY A 218 7.04 -2.83 14.51
CA GLY A 218 7.50 -2.79 15.90
C GLY A 218 8.88 -3.43 16.06
N PRO A 219 9.07 -4.73 15.69
CA PRO A 219 10.37 -5.38 15.76
C PRO A 219 11.48 -4.68 14.96
N ILE A 220 11.15 -4.05 13.81
CA ILE A 220 12.13 -3.24 13.06
C ILE A 220 12.50 -1.99 13.85
N ALA A 221 11.53 -1.27 14.43
CA ALA A 221 11.78 -0.10 15.28
C ALA A 221 12.60 -0.45 16.53
N GLU A 222 12.30 -1.57 17.20
CA GLU A 222 13.10 -2.08 18.31
C GLU A 222 14.55 -2.38 17.91
N THR A 223 14.74 -2.93 16.71
CA THR A 223 16.10 -3.17 16.19
C THR A 223 16.87 -1.88 15.99
N ILE A 224 16.21 -0.81 15.50
CA ILE A 224 16.83 0.51 15.39
C ILE A 224 17.31 1.00 16.75
N VAL A 225 16.47 0.87 17.79
CA VAL A 225 16.79 1.27 19.17
C VAL A 225 17.94 0.42 19.74
N ARG A 226 17.89 -0.92 19.61
CA ARG A 226 18.97 -1.82 20.04
C ARG A 226 20.31 -1.48 19.40
N ARG A 227 20.32 -0.92 18.21
CA ARG A 227 21.52 -0.50 17.48
C ARG A 227 21.95 0.95 17.78
N GLY A 228 21.38 1.57 18.83
CA GLY A 228 21.75 2.90 19.30
C GLY A 228 21.05 4.06 18.57
N GLY A 229 20.02 3.80 17.77
CA GLY A 229 19.14 4.85 17.26
C GLY A 229 18.04 5.21 18.28
N THR A 230 17.29 6.26 17.96
CA THR A 230 16.18 6.72 18.78
C THR A 230 14.89 6.68 17.97
N VAL A 231 13.81 6.19 18.56
CA VAL A 231 12.46 6.29 18.01
C VAL A 231 11.58 6.95 19.07
N GLN A 232 11.08 8.14 18.77
CA GLN A 232 10.21 8.92 19.65
C GLN A 232 8.78 8.90 19.09
N TYR A 233 7.85 8.45 19.91
CA TYR A 233 6.42 8.41 19.60
C TYR A 233 5.67 9.58 20.22
N ASP A 234 4.45 9.85 19.76
CA ASP A 234 3.64 11.00 20.15
C ASP A 234 4.33 12.35 19.86
N ILE A 235 5.20 12.41 18.86
CA ILE A 235 5.95 13.60 18.46
C ILE A 235 5.45 14.09 17.10
N THR A 236 4.80 15.26 17.11
CA THR A 236 4.37 15.93 15.87
C THR A 236 5.38 16.97 15.45
N VAL A 237 5.98 16.79 14.29
CA VAL A 237 6.80 17.82 13.66
C VAL A 237 5.88 18.87 13.07
N GLU A 238 6.02 20.11 13.52
CA GLU A 238 5.19 21.24 13.13
C GLU A 238 5.65 21.88 11.82
N ARG A 239 6.96 22.07 11.65
CA ARG A 239 7.58 22.68 10.47
C ARG A 239 9.05 22.29 10.33
N LEU A 240 9.60 22.45 9.13
CA LEU A 240 11.03 22.36 8.86
C LEU A 240 11.74 23.65 9.29
N ALA A 241 12.94 23.54 9.86
CA ALA A 241 13.80 24.68 10.09
C ALA A 241 14.67 24.92 8.85
N VAL A 242 14.54 26.09 8.23
CA VAL A 242 15.32 26.46 7.04
C VAL A 242 16.16 27.70 7.37
N GLU A 243 17.48 27.59 7.22
CA GLU A 243 18.45 28.67 7.44
C GLU A 243 19.40 28.73 6.23
N ASP A 244 19.59 29.88 5.66
CA ASP A 244 20.48 30.11 4.50
C ASP A 244 20.23 29.14 3.33
N GLY A 245 18.96 28.81 3.06
CA GLY A 245 18.56 27.88 2.00
C GLY A 245 18.82 26.41 2.29
N ARG A 246 19.17 26.07 3.53
CA ARG A 246 19.42 24.70 4.01
C ARG A 246 18.38 24.30 5.05
N VAL A 247 17.96 23.04 5.06
CA VAL A 247 17.23 22.46 6.18
C VAL A 247 18.21 22.10 7.29
N SER A 248 18.07 22.76 8.46
CA SER A 248 18.96 22.66 9.63
C SER A 248 18.34 21.89 10.80
N GLY A 249 17.06 21.45 10.68
CA GLY A 249 16.35 20.73 11.74
C GLY A 249 14.84 20.77 11.55
N VAL A 250 14.13 20.53 12.64
CA VAL A 250 12.67 20.54 12.70
C VAL A 250 12.18 21.26 13.97
N TYR A 251 10.93 21.73 13.98
CA TYR A 251 10.29 22.26 15.16
C TYR A 251 9.27 21.28 15.73
N VAL A 252 9.34 21.07 17.04
CA VAL A 252 8.43 20.26 17.85
C VAL A 252 8.07 21.07 19.09
N ASP A 253 6.80 21.24 19.40
CA ASP A 253 6.28 22.06 20.51
C ASP A 253 6.94 23.46 20.55
N GLY A 254 7.09 24.06 19.38
CA GLY A 254 7.75 25.36 19.19
C GLY A 254 9.27 25.37 19.41
N GLN A 255 9.90 24.26 19.76
CA GLN A 255 11.33 24.13 19.99
C GLN A 255 12.08 23.56 18.79
N LEU A 256 13.23 24.13 18.50
CA LEU A 256 14.12 23.64 17.42
C LEU A 256 14.87 22.38 17.88
N ILE A 257 14.72 21.31 17.14
CA ILE A 257 15.60 20.14 17.19
C ILE A 257 16.53 20.22 15.98
N ALA A 258 17.76 20.66 16.21
CA ALA A 258 18.76 20.84 15.15
C ALA A 258 19.29 19.49 14.65
N ALA A 259 19.49 19.38 13.34
CA ALA A 259 20.02 18.18 12.70
C ALA A 259 20.93 18.52 11.51
N ASN A 260 21.91 17.65 11.25
CA ASN A 260 22.74 17.75 10.05
C ASN A 260 21.94 17.44 8.77
N HIS A 261 20.94 16.54 8.88
CA HIS A 261 20.09 16.13 7.77
C HIS A 261 18.69 15.74 8.25
N VAL A 262 17.68 16.07 7.46
CA VAL A 262 16.28 15.68 7.69
C VAL A 262 15.80 14.81 6.54
N VAL A 263 15.19 13.67 6.87
CA VAL A 263 14.49 12.80 5.90
C VAL A 263 13.00 12.93 6.15
N LEU A 264 12.27 13.46 5.18
CA LEU A 264 10.81 13.55 5.22
C LEU A 264 10.22 12.24 4.72
N ALA A 265 9.76 11.40 5.66
CA ALA A 265 9.25 10.04 5.42
C ALA A 265 7.77 9.88 5.81
N THR A 266 6.99 10.94 5.71
CA THR A 266 5.54 10.98 5.97
C THR A 266 4.73 10.74 4.69
N SER A 267 3.43 10.39 4.83
CA SER A 267 2.50 10.34 3.69
C SER A 267 2.46 11.68 2.93
N LEU A 268 2.01 11.66 1.67
CA LEU A 268 1.98 12.86 0.82
C LEU A 268 1.17 13.99 1.45
N GLY A 269 -0.02 13.65 2.00
CA GLY A 269 -0.89 14.64 2.64
C GLY A 269 -0.27 15.31 3.88
N ALA A 270 0.63 14.61 4.59
CA ALA A 270 1.39 15.19 5.70
C ALA A 270 2.67 15.91 5.24
N ALA A 271 3.28 15.47 4.15
CA ALA A 271 4.49 16.09 3.60
C ALA A 271 4.22 17.43 2.92
N GLN A 272 3.13 17.54 2.16
CA GLN A 272 2.81 18.75 1.40
C GLN A 272 2.66 20.02 2.26
N PRO A 273 1.97 20.03 3.42
CA PRO A 273 1.93 21.19 4.29
C PRO A 273 3.31 21.62 4.80
N LEU A 274 4.14 20.69 5.25
CA LEU A 274 5.51 20.98 5.73
C LEU A 274 6.38 21.60 4.63
N ILE A 275 6.30 21.07 3.41
CA ILE A 275 7.03 21.61 2.27
C ILE A 275 6.45 22.96 1.84
N ARG A 276 5.12 23.13 1.81
CA ARG A 276 4.49 24.38 1.38
C ARG A 276 4.86 25.54 2.28
N GLU A 277 4.89 25.30 3.61
CA GLU A 277 5.26 26.33 4.58
C GLU A 277 6.72 26.74 4.44
N ALA A 278 7.63 25.76 4.38
CA ALA A 278 9.06 26.01 4.47
C ALA A 278 9.75 26.33 3.12
N LEU A 279 9.23 25.75 2.02
CA LEU A 279 9.89 25.69 0.71
C LEU A 279 8.89 25.83 -0.46
N GLY A 280 7.67 26.30 -0.21
CA GLY A 280 6.59 26.35 -1.20
C GLY A 280 6.90 27.20 -2.43
N ASP A 281 7.71 28.24 -2.28
CA ASP A 281 8.14 29.11 -3.36
C ASP A 281 9.29 28.53 -4.21
N HIS A 282 9.86 27.40 -3.81
CA HIS A 282 10.96 26.80 -4.55
C HIS A 282 10.42 25.96 -5.72
N PRO A 283 10.75 26.28 -7.00
CA PRO A 283 10.10 25.69 -8.20
C PRO A 283 10.24 24.16 -8.30
N TRP A 284 11.24 23.58 -7.68
CA TRP A 284 11.46 22.14 -7.70
C TRP A 284 10.31 21.36 -7.02
N PHE A 285 9.62 21.96 -6.04
CA PHE A 285 8.53 21.31 -5.31
C PHE A 285 7.16 21.48 -5.97
N GLU A 286 7.00 22.30 -7.00
CA GLU A 286 5.72 22.53 -7.68
C GLU A 286 5.01 21.22 -8.06
N LYS A 287 5.74 20.27 -8.65
CA LYS A 287 5.19 18.99 -9.07
C LYS A 287 4.73 18.14 -7.90
N MET A 288 5.53 18.05 -6.83
CA MET A 288 5.15 17.35 -5.62
C MET A 288 3.93 17.96 -4.95
N LEU A 289 3.86 19.30 -4.91
CA LEU A 289 2.74 20.03 -4.33
C LEU A 289 1.47 19.94 -5.19
N ALA A 290 1.61 19.68 -6.49
CA ALA A 290 0.50 19.44 -7.42
C ALA A 290 0.05 17.97 -7.48
N LEU A 291 0.81 17.02 -6.91
CA LEU A 291 0.43 15.60 -6.88
C LEU A 291 -0.81 15.43 -5.97
N PRO A 292 -1.95 14.96 -6.51
CA PRO A 292 -3.16 14.83 -5.71
C PRO A 292 -3.04 13.69 -4.69
N THR A 293 -3.68 13.88 -3.54
CA THR A 293 -3.93 12.80 -2.57
C THR A 293 -5.25 12.10 -2.87
N MET A 294 -5.41 10.89 -2.35
CA MET A 294 -6.67 10.15 -2.38
C MET A 294 -6.92 9.50 -1.03
N PRO A 295 -8.20 9.32 -0.64
CA PRO A 295 -8.55 8.61 0.58
C PRO A 295 -8.48 7.10 0.42
N ALA A 296 -8.54 6.41 1.57
CA ALA A 296 -8.93 5.00 1.67
C ALA A 296 -9.83 4.84 2.91
N VAL A 297 -10.75 3.91 2.85
CA VAL A 297 -11.65 3.55 3.96
C VAL A 297 -11.72 2.05 4.07
N THR A 298 -11.49 1.56 5.29
CA THR A 298 -11.57 0.14 5.61
C THR A 298 -12.61 -0.09 6.71
N LEU A 299 -13.45 -1.08 6.53
CA LEU A 299 -14.38 -1.56 7.54
C LEU A 299 -13.84 -2.86 8.14
N GLN A 300 -13.67 -2.87 9.46
CA GLN A 300 -13.16 -3.98 10.23
C GLN A 300 -14.27 -4.55 11.10
N ILE A 301 -14.56 -5.86 10.99
CA ILE A 301 -15.68 -6.50 11.66
C ILE A 301 -15.20 -7.72 12.44
N GLU A 302 -15.52 -7.79 13.74
CA GLU A 302 -15.41 -9.01 14.53
C GLU A 302 -16.73 -9.76 14.53
N LEU A 303 -16.65 -11.08 14.37
CA LEU A 303 -17.78 -11.99 14.22
C LEU A 303 -17.74 -13.09 15.30
N ASP A 304 -18.88 -13.72 15.55
CA ASP A 304 -18.98 -14.89 16.44
C ASP A 304 -18.35 -16.15 15.83
N GLU A 305 -18.29 -16.21 14.50
CA GLU A 305 -17.65 -17.27 13.71
C GLU A 305 -17.05 -16.69 12.41
N PRO A 306 -16.15 -17.41 11.74
CA PRO A 306 -15.56 -16.93 10.50
C PRO A 306 -16.58 -16.69 9.39
N ALA A 307 -16.48 -15.55 8.68
CA ALA A 307 -17.35 -15.19 7.56
C ALA A 307 -17.11 -16.06 6.31
N LEU A 308 -15.89 -16.58 6.14
CA LEU A 308 -15.47 -17.35 4.99
C LEU A 308 -14.79 -18.65 5.44
N PRO A 309 -14.84 -19.72 4.63
CA PRO A 309 -14.19 -20.98 4.95
C PRO A 309 -12.66 -20.88 4.96
N GLU A 310 -12.09 -19.95 4.18
CA GLU A 310 -10.66 -19.72 4.02
C GLU A 310 -10.32 -18.21 4.14
N ASP A 311 -9.07 -17.91 4.43
CA ASP A 311 -8.57 -16.54 4.65
C ASP A 311 -7.96 -15.92 3.38
N HIS A 312 -8.34 -16.35 2.20
CA HIS A 312 -7.89 -15.72 0.97
C HIS A 312 -8.62 -14.39 0.69
N VAL A 313 -8.02 -13.57 -0.18
CA VAL A 313 -8.64 -12.31 -0.59
C VAL A 313 -9.77 -12.57 -1.59
N VAL A 314 -10.90 -11.90 -1.39
CA VAL A 314 -12.06 -11.90 -2.29
C VAL A 314 -12.25 -10.52 -2.88
N PHE A 315 -12.48 -10.43 -4.18
CA PHE A 315 -12.86 -9.21 -4.88
C PHE A 315 -14.33 -9.28 -5.32
N SER A 316 -15.08 -8.20 -5.13
CA SER A 316 -16.48 -8.16 -5.54
C SER A 316 -16.78 -6.91 -6.37
N PRO A 317 -16.60 -6.97 -7.70
CA PRO A 317 -16.90 -5.85 -8.58
C PRO A 317 -18.38 -5.46 -8.53
N ASN A 318 -18.69 -4.20 -8.83
CA ASN A 318 -20.05 -3.65 -8.79
C ASN A 318 -20.69 -3.66 -7.39
N THR A 319 -19.87 -3.68 -6.35
CA THR A 319 -20.26 -3.50 -4.96
C THR A 319 -19.34 -2.49 -4.28
N VAL A 320 -19.68 -2.07 -3.05
CA VAL A 320 -18.75 -1.25 -2.25
C VAL A 320 -17.63 -2.09 -1.62
N LEU A 321 -17.70 -3.43 -1.68
CA LEU A 321 -16.70 -4.35 -1.15
C LEU A 321 -15.60 -4.57 -2.19
N ALA A 322 -14.69 -3.62 -2.35
CA ALA A 322 -13.65 -3.72 -3.37
C ALA A 322 -12.75 -4.94 -3.17
N SER A 323 -12.28 -5.13 -1.93
CA SER A 323 -11.62 -6.36 -1.49
C SER A 323 -11.94 -6.66 -0.04
N TYR A 324 -12.00 -7.94 0.29
CA TYR A 324 -12.18 -8.37 1.67
C TYR A 324 -11.55 -9.74 1.92
N ALA A 325 -11.28 -10.03 3.20
CA ALA A 325 -10.79 -11.34 3.62
C ALA A 325 -11.18 -11.64 5.05
N GLU A 326 -11.40 -12.92 5.31
CA GLU A 326 -11.40 -13.48 6.66
C GLU A 326 -9.96 -13.52 7.17
N GLN A 327 -9.70 -13.10 8.41
CA GLN A 327 -8.34 -12.99 8.95
C GLN A 327 -8.19 -13.67 10.33
N SER A 328 -9.24 -14.37 10.82
CA SER A 328 -9.19 -15.01 12.13
C SER A 328 -8.25 -16.23 12.19
N ARG A 329 -7.82 -16.76 11.04
CA ARG A 329 -6.85 -17.87 10.97
C ARG A 329 -5.43 -17.41 10.65
N THR A 330 -5.26 -16.15 10.30
CA THR A 330 -3.98 -15.57 9.88
C THR A 330 -3.56 -14.42 10.78
N THR A 331 -4.03 -13.20 10.52
CA THR A 331 -3.58 -11.97 11.17
C THR A 331 -4.15 -11.79 12.58
N PHE A 332 -5.41 -12.18 12.82
CA PHE A 332 -6.14 -11.95 14.08
C PHE A 332 -6.64 -13.27 14.69
N ARG A 333 -5.72 -14.15 15.06
CA ARG A 333 -6.05 -15.48 15.59
C ARG A 333 -6.63 -15.51 17.01
N ASP A 334 -6.73 -14.36 17.64
CA ASP A 334 -7.26 -14.15 18.98
C ASP A 334 -8.77 -13.92 19.01
N VAL A 335 -9.43 -13.84 17.83
CA VAL A 335 -10.88 -13.68 17.71
C VAL A 335 -11.52 -14.80 16.87
N PRO A 336 -12.81 -15.16 17.15
CA PRO A 336 -13.49 -16.28 16.48
C PRO A 336 -13.67 -16.06 14.98
N GLY A 337 -14.01 -14.83 14.57
CA GLY A 337 -14.19 -14.41 13.18
C GLY A 337 -13.74 -12.97 13.00
N ARG A 338 -13.08 -12.69 11.87
CA ARG A 338 -12.54 -11.37 11.57
C ARG A 338 -12.60 -11.07 10.08
N LEU A 339 -13.51 -10.20 9.67
CA LEU A 339 -13.61 -9.73 8.30
C LEU A 339 -13.02 -8.33 8.19
N SER A 340 -12.06 -8.15 7.29
CA SER A 340 -11.50 -6.86 6.88
C SER A 340 -11.97 -6.56 5.47
N ILE A 341 -12.51 -5.35 5.25
CA ILE A 341 -13.10 -4.93 3.98
C ILE A 341 -12.49 -3.60 3.58
N ASP A 342 -11.83 -3.53 2.44
CA ASP A 342 -11.46 -2.28 1.81
C ASP A 342 -12.60 -1.81 0.90
N LEU A 343 -13.02 -0.54 1.09
CA LEU A 343 -14.16 0.01 0.37
C LEU A 343 -13.72 0.63 -0.96
N GLY A 344 -14.38 0.25 -2.05
CA GLY A 344 -14.21 0.89 -3.35
C GLY A 344 -14.79 2.30 -3.36
N GLN A 345 -14.20 3.19 -4.16
CA GLN A 345 -14.60 4.59 -4.28
C GLN A 345 -14.71 5.30 -2.91
N PRO A 346 -13.64 5.28 -2.12
CA PRO A 346 -13.64 5.71 -0.72
C PRO A 346 -14.07 7.17 -0.51
N GLU A 347 -14.00 8.02 -1.54
CA GLU A 347 -14.50 9.39 -1.49
C GLU A 347 -15.99 9.48 -1.13
N LYS A 348 -16.75 8.42 -1.38
CA LYS A 348 -18.17 8.35 -1.01
C LYS A 348 -18.41 8.16 0.48
N PHE A 349 -17.38 7.72 1.22
CA PHE A 349 -17.48 7.28 2.61
C PHE A 349 -16.77 8.20 3.60
N ILE A 350 -15.77 8.96 3.16
CA ILE A 350 -15.03 9.89 4.03
C ILE A 350 -15.99 10.88 4.68
N GLY A 351 -15.90 10.96 6.01
CA GLY A 351 -16.73 11.85 6.83
C GLY A 351 -18.17 11.41 7.05
N ARG A 352 -18.56 10.22 6.57
CA ARG A 352 -19.88 9.65 6.89
C ARG A 352 -19.87 8.97 8.25
N PRO A 353 -21.02 8.91 8.93
CA PRO A 353 -21.16 8.14 10.15
C PRO A 353 -20.81 6.65 9.94
N PRO A 354 -20.10 6.01 10.88
CA PRO A 354 -19.71 4.60 10.77
C PRO A 354 -20.88 3.65 10.52
N GLU A 355 -22.05 3.93 11.07
CA GLU A 355 -23.27 3.15 10.88
C GLU A 355 -23.81 3.19 9.45
N GLU A 356 -23.66 4.31 8.74
CA GLU A 356 -24.05 4.41 7.33
C GLU A 356 -23.09 3.59 6.44
N ILE A 357 -21.80 3.65 6.76
CA ILE A 357 -20.76 2.87 6.06
C ILE A 357 -21.00 1.37 6.26
N PHE A 358 -21.25 0.98 7.52
CA PHE A 358 -21.57 -0.40 7.86
C PHE A 358 -22.82 -0.89 7.14
N ALA A 359 -23.92 -0.11 7.16
CA ALA A 359 -25.16 -0.47 6.49
C ALA A 359 -24.99 -0.66 4.97
N ALA A 360 -24.22 0.23 4.32
CA ALA A 360 -23.90 0.11 2.89
C ALA A 360 -23.09 -1.16 2.60
N ALA A 361 -22.09 -1.47 3.41
CA ALA A 361 -21.30 -2.68 3.27
C ALA A 361 -22.13 -3.95 3.48
N MET A 362 -23.02 -3.98 4.49
CA MET A 362 -23.90 -5.13 4.73
C MET A 362 -24.95 -5.32 3.63
N ALA A 363 -25.43 -4.24 3.03
CA ALA A 363 -26.32 -4.35 1.87
C ALA A 363 -25.65 -5.09 0.70
N ASP A 364 -24.41 -4.75 0.40
CA ASP A 364 -23.64 -5.40 -0.66
C ASP A 364 -23.08 -6.78 -0.23
N ALA A 365 -22.79 -6.99 1.06
CA ALA A 365 -22.42 -8.30 1.58
C ALA A 365 -23.52 -9.35 1.29
N ARG A 366 -24.79 -9.01 1.51
CA ARG A 366 -25.92 -9.88 1.14
C ARG A 366 -25.98 -10.18 -0.36
N ARG A 367 -25.71 -9.21 -1.21
CA ARG A 367 -25.69 -9.40 -2.68
C ARG A 367 -24.62 -10.39 -3.14
N VAL A 368 -23.51 -10.48 -2.42
CA VAL A 368 -22.43 -11.44 -2.70
C VAL A 368 -22.52 -12.73 -1.87
N GLY A 369 -23.66 -12.94 -1.20
CA GLY A 369 -23.93 -14.16 -0.43
C GLY A 369 -23.27 -14.21 0.95
N LEU A 370 -22.75 -13.10 1.46
CA LEU A 370 -22.24 -12.97 2.82
C LEU A 370 -23.36 -12.52 3.77
N ASN A 371 -24.05 -13.46 4.40
CA ASN A 371 -25.13 -13.19 5.36
C ASN A 371 -24.57 -13.20 6.79
N ILE A 372 -23.83 -12.15 7.15
CA ILE A 372 -23.05 -12.08 8.41
C ILE A 372 -23.66 -11.16 9.47
N GLU A 373 -24.73 -10.42 9.18
CA GLU A 373 -25.25 -9.38 10.08
C GLU A 373 -25.59 -9.90 11.48
N ASP A 374 -26.20 -11.09 11.57
CA ASP A 374 -26.59 -11.70 12.85
C ASP A 374 -25.38 -12.21 13.68
N ASN A 375 -24.20 -12.30 13.06
CA ASN A 375 -22.96 -12.77 13.68
C ASN A 375 -22.02 -11.63 14.07
N VAL A 376 -22.40 -10.37 13.80
CA VAL A 376 -21.55 -9.22 14.08
C VAL A 376 -21.49 -8.93 15.58
N ARG A 377 -20.29 -9.01 16.16
CA ARG A 377 -20.02 -8.63 17.55
C ARG A 377 -19.78 -7.12 17.68
N ARG A 378 -18.94 -6.61 16.82
CA ARG A 378 -18.55 -5.19 16.76
C ARG A 378 -17.85 -4.88 15.44
N TYR A 379 -17.81 -3.62 15.08
CA TYR A 379 -17.10 -3.14 13.91
C TYR A 379 -16.42 -1.80 14.17
N ARG A 380 -15.44 -1.46 13.35
CA ARG A 380 -14.77 -0.15 13.30
C ARG A 380 -14.54 0.27 11.87
N VAL A 381 -14.65 1.55 11.61
CA VAL A 381 -14.25 2.18 10.36
C VAL A 381 -12.89 2.83 10.58
N VAL A 382 -11.95 2.52 9.72
CA VAL A 382 -10.63 3.15 9.67
C VAL A 382 -10.54 3.95 8.39
N ASP A 383 -10.37 5.26 8.52
CA ASP A 383 -10.29 6.17 7.39
C ASP A 383 -8.90 6.82 7.28
N HIS A 384 -8.49 7.01 6.04
CA HIS A 384 -7.24 7.68 5.64
C HIS A 384 -7.59 8.77 4.62
N PRO A 385 -7.95 9.99 5.05
CA PRO A 385 -8.49 11.00 4.13
C PRO A 385 -7.51 11.45 3.04
N GLN A 386 -6.20 11.46 3.31
CA GLN A 386 -5.18 12.03 2.43
C GLN A 386 -3.85 11.26 2.45
N ASP A 387 -3.85 10.02 2.90
CA ASP A 387 -2.59 9.28 3.12
C ASP A 387 -2.05 8.61 1.86
N PHE A 388 -2.87 8.45 0.83
CA PHE A 388 -2.46 7.90 -0.46
C PHE A 388 -2.28 8.99 -1.50
N TYR A 389 -1.48 8.74 -2.53
CA TYR A 389 -1.38 9.61 -3.69
C TYR A 389 -2.14 9.01 -4.87
N LEU A 390 -2.70 9.88 -5.71
CA LEU A 390 -3.54 9.47 -6.82
C LEU A 390 -2.70 8.78 -7.91
N LEU A 391 -3.16 7.61 -8.36
CA LEU A 391 -2.51 6.77 -9.37
C LEU A 391 -3.12 6.96 -10.77
N SER A 392 -3.60 8.16 -11.07
CA SER A 392 -4.20 8.51 -12.36
C SER A 392 -3.15 8.71 -13.46
N PRO A 393 -3.57 8.69 -14.72
CA PRO A 393 -2.71 9.04 -15.85
C PRO A 393 -1.96 10.36 -15.65
N GLY A 394 -0.67 10.36 -15.97
CA GLY A 394 0.23 11.51 -15.83
C GLY A 394 0.78 11.75 -14.43
N ALA A 395 0.27 11.09 -13.38
CA ALA A 395 0.74 11.28 -12.02
C ALA A 395 2.24 10.91 -11.82
N GLU A 396 2.78 9.99 -12.61
CA GLU A 396 4.21 9.64 -12.55
C GLU A 396 5.14 10.83 -12.80
N ALA A 397 4.72 11.77 -13.67
CA ALA A 397 5.50 12.97 -13.97
C ALA A 397 5.59 13.94 -12.79
N LEU A 398 4.65 13.86 -11.84
CA LEU A 398 4.57 14.71 -10.64
C LEU A 398 5.39 14.15 -9.48
N ARG A 399 5.74 12.87 -9.48
CA ARG A 399 6.47 12.23 -8.39
C ARG A 399 7.91 12.74 -8.31
N PRO A 400 8.37 13.22 -7.13
CA PRO A 400 9.73 13.69 -6.94
C PRO A 400 10.71 12.51 -6.81
N PRO A 401 12.01 12.67 -7.13
CA PRO A 401 13.05 11.77 -6.65
C PRO A 401 13.27 11.94 -5.14
N GLN A 402 14.03 11.03 -4.52
CA GLN A 402 14.34 11.10 -3.09
C GLN A 402 15.31 12.26 -2.76
N ALA A 403 16.32 12.45 -3.59
CA ALA A 403 17.25 13.56 -3.44
C ALA A 403 16.60 14.88 -3.84
N THR A 404 16.69 15.89 -2.98
CA THR A 404 16.24 17.26 -3.27
C THR A 404 17.41 18.18 -3.57
N PRO A 405 17.20 19.34 -4.21
CA PRO A 405 18.25 20.36 -4.37
C PRO A 405 18.52 21.14 -3.07
N ILE A 406 17.71 20.95 -2.02
CA ILE A 406 17.85 21.65 -0.76
C ILE A 406 18.88 20.91 0.11
N PRO A 407 20.01 21.51 0.45
CA PRO A 407 20.95 20.91 1.37
C PRO A 407 20.28 20.55 2.69
N GLY A 408 20.59 19.37 3.23
CA GLY A 408 20.02 18.90 4.48
C GLY A 408 18.60 18.30 4.37
N LEU A 409 18.00 18.16 3.16
CA LEU A 409 16.67 17.56 2.98
C LEU A 409 16.68 16.41 1.97
N THR A 410 16.08 15.29 2.37
CA THR A 410 15.81 14.13 1.49
C THR A 410 14.35 13.69 1.69
N LEU A 411 13.69 13.20 0.64
CA LEU A 411 12.35 12.64 0.68
C LEU A 411 12.42 11.12 0.70
N ALA A 412 11.54 10.48 1.46
CA ALA A 412 11.36 9.03 1.42
C ALA A 412 9.86 8.76 1.47
N VAL A 413 9.34 7.82 0.80
CA VAL A 413 8.01 7.22 0.82
C VAL A 413 7.61 6.81 -0.60
N ASP A 414 6.59 6.00 -0.71
CA ASP A 414 6.10 5.40 -1.96
C ASP A 414 5.67 6.42 -3.04
N TYR A 415 5.30 7.65 -2.68
CA TYR A 415 5.03 8.72 -3.65
C TYR A 415 6.29 9.25 -4.34
N THR A 416 7.50 8.98 -3.84
CA THR A 416 8.73 9.32 -4.56
C THR A 416 9.04 8.31 -5.68
N LYS A 417 9.88 8.65 -6.63
CA LYS A 417 10.19 7.80 -7.80
C LYS A 417 10.88 6.51 -7.41
N GLN A 418 10.19 5.39 -7.63
CA GLN A 418 10.70 4.02 -7.53
C GLN A 418 9.83 3.09 -8.41
N ALA A 419 10.17 1.81 -8.51
CA ALA A 419 9.58 0.92 -9.50
C ALA A 419 8.17 0.42 -9.16
N LEU A 420 7.76 0.41 -7.87
CA LEU A 420 6.47 -0.12 -7.43
C LEU A 420 5.65 0.95 -6.73
N PHE A 421 4.45 1.19 -7.24
CA PHE A 421 3.55 2.24 -6.82
C PHE A 421 2.73 1.82 -5.60
N CYS A 422 2.49 2.74 -4.67
CA CYS A 422 1.54 2.61 -3.56
C CYS A 422 1.60 1.23 -2.87
N SER A 423 2.79 0.77 -2.51
CA SER A 423 3.01 -0.56 -1.94
C SER A 423 4.04 -0.54 -0.82
N MET A 424 3.99 -1.54 0.05
CA MET A 424 5.01 -1.78 1.09
C MET A 424 6.42 -1.88 0.48
N GLU A 425 6.55 -2.61 -0.61
CA GLU A 425 7.83 -2.76 -1.35
C GLU A 425 8.33 -1.41 -1.86
N GLY A 426 7.46 -0.61 -2.47
CA GLY A 426 7.79 0.73 -2.96
C GLY A 426 8.24 1.68 -1.84
N ALA A 427 7.58 1.61 -0.67
CA ALA A 427 7.98 2.37 0.51
C ALA A 427 9.39 2.00 0.99
N VAL A 428 9.70 0.70 1.10
CA VAL A 428 11.02 0.21 1.49
C VAL A 428 12.08 0.60 0.45
N MET A 429 11.80 0.41 -0.85
CA MET A 429 12.71 0.82 -1.94
C MET A 429 13.02 2.31 -1.88
N SER A 430 12.02 3.13 -1.61
CA SER A 430 12.21 4.58 -1.44
C SER A 430 13.08 4.90 -0.24
N GLY A 431 12.86 4.25 0.91
CA GLY A 431 13.69 4.43 2.10
C GLY A 431 15.17 4.06 1.86
N GLN A 432 15.40 2.93 1.18
CA GLN A 432 16.77 2.52 0.78
C GLN A 432 17.43 3.53 -0.17
N ALA A 433 16.65 4.11 -1.09
CA ALA A 433 17.16 5.15 -2.00
C ALA A 433 17.44 6.47 -1.27
N ALA A 434 16.59 6.84 -0.29
CA ALA A 434 16.78 7.99 0.57
C ALA A 434 18.06 7.88 1.41
N ALA A 435 18.31 6.73 2.04
CA ALA A 435 19.54 6.49 2.78
C ALA A 435 20.80 6.67 1.91
N LYS A 436 20.76 6.19 0.65
CA LYS A 436 21.83 6.40 -0.33
C LYS A 436 22.00 7.88 -0.69
N ALA A 437 20.90 8.64 -0.80
CA ALA A 437 20.94 10.08 -1.08
C ALA A 437 21.58 10.85 0.07
N VAL A 438 21.20 10.57 1.32
CA VAL A 438 21.83 11.14 2.53
C VAL A 438 23.34 10.84 2.56
N ALA A 439 23.74 9.60 2.31
CA ALA A 439 25.16 9.20 2.32
C ALA A 439 25.98 9.89 1.23
N ARG A 440 25.39 10.24 0.08
CA ARG A 440 26.04 11.01 -0.99
C ARG A 440 26.17 12.48 -0.61
N ALA A 441 25.12 13.08 -0.05
CA ALA A 441 25.13 14.48 0.39
C ALA A 441 26.18 14.76 1.48
N ALA A 442 26.49 13.77 2.32
CA ALA A 442 27.51 13.89 3.35
C ALA A 442 28.98 13.85 2.82
N LYS A 443 29.16 13.47 1.54
CA LYS A 443 30.49 13.39 0.90
C LYS A 443 30.78 14.58 -0.04
N ALA A 444 29.76 15.36 -0.37
CA ALA A 444 29.81 16.55 -1.19
C ALA A 444 29.99 17.80 -0.32
#